data_e6937dd0b137d264a132b34ab2b5c953
#
_entry.id   e6937dd0b137d264a132b34ab2b5c953
#
_cell.length_a   1.000
_cell.length_b   1.000
_cell.length_c   1.000
_cell.angle_alpha   90.00
_cell.angle_beta   90.00
_cell.angle_gamma   90.00
#
_symmetry.space_group_name_H-M   'P 1'
#
loop_
_entity.id
_entity.type
_entity.pdbx_description
1 polymer ?
#
loop_
_entity_poly.entity_id
_entity_poly.type
_entity_poly.pdbx_seq_one_letter_code
_entity_poly.pdbx_strand_id
1 'polypeptide(L)'
;QCENGFPDPEKALEELLSITIKNHQTKEIVVWGIGDFKSNRNDVHYVSCENELHLIKEFLVFWERNHPDVITGWNTEFFDIPYLCNRIINRCGEDEIKRLSPWKSVSSRNVFKMGRNHQLYDIQGVAHLDYFDLYRKFTYTAQESYRLDHIAYVELGERKDGNPYETFRDWYTNDY
;
A
#
# COMPACT_ATOMS: atom_id res chain seq x y z
N GLN A 1 -1.37 -8.32 13.12
CA GLN A 1 -0.75 -9.65 12.97
C GLN A 1 -1.79 -10.63 12.52
N CYS A 2 -1.53 -11.29 11.40
CA CYS A 2 -2.40 -12.34 10.94
C CYS A 2 -2.07 -13.64 11.66
N GLU A 3 -2.82 -13.97 12.69
CA GLU A 3 -2.76 -15.29 13.32
C GLU A 3 -3.24 -16.40 12.38
N ASN A 4 -4.01 -16.04 11.35
CA ASN A 4 -4.70 -16.97 10.44
C ASN A 4 -4.36 -16.80 8.96
N GLY A 5 -3.14 -16.37 8.62
CA GLY A 5 -2.68 -16.26 7.24
C GLY A 5 -2.52 -14.83 6.73
N PHE A 6 -2.68 -14.61 5.43
CA PHE A 6 -2.49 -13.30 4.80
C PHE A 6 -3.69 -12.37 5.09
N PRO A 7 -3.48 -11.05 5.32
CA PRO A 7 -4.56 -10.11 5.59
C PRO A 7 -5.62 -10.09 4.50
N ASP A 8 -6.89 -10.00 4.91
CA ASP A 8 -8.02 -9.87 4.00
C ASP A 8 -8.27 -8.37 3.71
N PRO A 9 -8.05 -7.87 2.47
CA PRO A 9 -8.20 -6.46 2.16
C PRO A 9 -9.65 -5.97 2.27
N GLU A 10 -10.65 -6.85 2.14
CA GLU A 10 -12.06 -6.46 2.28
C GLU A 10 -12.46 -6.27 3.74
N LYS A 11 -11.90 -7.08 4.64
CA LYS A 11 -12.18 -6.96 6.08
C LYS A 11 -11.28 -5.94 6.76
N ALA A 12 -10.02 -5.84 6.34
CA ALA A 12 -9.00 -4.95 6.86
C ALA A 12 -8.98 -4.90 8.41
N LEU A 13 -8.86 -6.08 9.04
CA LEU A 13 -8.96 -6.20 10.50
C LEU A 13 -7.67 -5.82 11.23
N GLU A 14 -6.53 -6.08 10.61
CA GLU A 14 -5.22 -5.86 11.20
C GLU A 14 -4.80 -4.39 11.08
N GLU A 15 -4.04 -3.92 12.05
CA GLU A 15 -3.55 -2.54 12.10
C GLU A 15 -2.55 -2.24 10.98
N LEU A 16 -2.64 -1.02 10.44
CA LEU A 16 -1.60 -0.45 9.60
C LEU A 16 -0.41 -0.04 10.49
N LEU A 17 0.73 -0.67 10.26
CA LEU A 17 1.97 -0.35 10.98
C LEU A 17 2.75 0.77 10.29
N SER A 18 2.69 0.80 8.96
CA SER A 18 3.30 1.88 8.18
C SER A 18 2.60 2.07 6.83
N ILE A 19 2.70 3.30 6.30
CA ILE A 19 2.36 3.65 4.92
C ILE A 19 3.58 4.30 4.30
N THR A 20 3.98 3.86 3.11
CA THR A 20 5.11 4.43 2.39
C THR A 20 4.69 4.84 1.00
N ILE A 21 5.00 6.07 0.61
CA ILE A 21 4.85 6.54 -0.76
C ILE A 21 6.15 7.17 -1.27
N LYS A 22 6.40 7.01 -2.57
CA LYS A 22 7.50 7.65 -3.27
C LYS A 22 6.96 8.57 -4.34
N ASN A 23 7.35 9.82 -4.30
CA ASN A 23 7.07 10.75 -5.38
C ASN A 23 8.04 10.49 -6.54
N HIS A 24 7.50 10.17 -7.73
CA HIS A 24 8.32 9.86 -8.88
C HIS A 24 9.09 11.06 -9.43
N GLN A 25 8.55 12.27 -9.32
CA GLN A 25 9.18 13.50 -9.82
C GLN A 25 10.30 13.98 -8.90
N THR A 26 10.01 14.14 -7.60
CA THR A 26 11.00 14.64 -6.62
C THR A 26 11.95 13.56 -6.12
N LYS A 27 11.60 12.27 -6.30
CA LYS A 27 12.27 11.08 -5.76
C LYS A 27 12.19 10.94 -4.23
N GLU A 28 11.53 11.85 -3.56
CA GLU A 28 11.31 11.81 -2.12
C GLU A 28 10.42 10.64 -1.72
N ILE A 29 10.75 10.03 -0.61
CA ILE A 29 10.01 8.95 0.03
C ILE A 29 9.46 9.49 1.34
N VAL A 30 8.16 9.36 1.54
CA VAL A 30 7.50 9.68 2.80
C VAL A 30 7.00 8.40 3.43
N VAL A 31 7.34 8.20 4.70
CA VAL A 31 6.94 7.03 5.48
C VAL A 31 6.22 7.50 6.73
N TRP A 32 5.00 7.08 6.90
CA TRP A 32 4.27 7.18 8.17
C TRP A 32 4.40 5.83 8.87
N GLY A 33 4.88 5.83 10.10
CA GLY A 33 5.06 4.60 10.87
C GLY A 33 4.73 4.80 12.33
N ILE A 34 4.36 3.72 13.02
CA ILE A 34 4.10 3.72 14.45
C ILE A 34 5.44 3.58 15.19
N GLY A 35 5.70 4.52 16.09
CA GLY A 35 6.97 4.57 16.83
C GLY A 35 8.04 5.40 16.14
N ASP A 36 9.21 5.44 16.77
CA ASP A 36 10.34 6.24 16.30
C ASP A 36 11.26 5.42 15.40
N PHE A 37 11.58 5.96 14.25
CA PHE A 37 12.56 5.39 13.33
C PHE A 37 13.45 6.49 12.77
N LYS A 38 14.74 6.23 12.66
CA LYS A 38 15.71 7.15 12.09
C LYS A 38 16.33 6.57 10.82
N SER A 39 15.95 7.11 9.68
CA SER A 39 16.56 6.75 8.42
C SER A 39 17.96 7.35 8.27
N ASN A 40 18.89 6.57 7.71
CA ASN A 40 20.21 7.07 7.30
C ASN A 40 20.20 7.66 5.89
N ARG A 41 19.05 7.67 5.22
CA ARG A 41 18.86 8.16 3.85
C ARG A 41 18.31 9.58 3.87
N ASN A 42 18.89 10.46 3.05
CA ASN A 42 18.47 11.86 2.96
C ASN A 42 17.19 12.08 2.14
N ASP A 43 16.78 11.09 1.33
CA ASP A 43 15.58 11.11 0.50
C ASP A 43 14.35 10.53 1.20
N VAL A 44 14.47 10.12 2.46
CA VAL A 44 13.39 9.53 3.27
C VAL A 44 12.97 10.49 4.38
N HIS A 45 11.70 10.87 4.35
CA HIS A 45 11.04 11.62 5.40
C HIS A 45 10.17 10.68 6.22
N TYR A 46 10.59 10.40 7.44
CA TYR A 46 9.82 9.57 8.36
C TYR A 46 8.95 10.43 9.28
N VAL A 47 7.67 10.11 9.33
CA VAL A 47 6.67 10.71 10.21
C VAL A 47 6.35 9.70 11.31
N SER A 48 6.86 9.95 12.52
CA SER A 48 6.58 9.14 13.69
C SER A 48 5.13 9.36 14.15
N CYS A 49 4.38 8.28 14.30
CA CYS A 49 3.00 8.29 14.73
C CYS A 49 2.85 7.50 16.04
N GLU A 50 2.03 8.00 16.97
CA GLU A 50 1.80 7.38 18.26
C GLU A 50 0.99 6.07 18.15
N ASN A 51 0.09 6.02 17.17
CA ASN A 51 -0.80 4.90 16.93
C ASN A 51 -1.35 4.95 15.50
N GLU A 52 -2.08 3.91 15.10
CA GLU A 52 -2.67 3.80 13.77
C GLU A 52 -3.61 4.95 13.41
N LEU A 53 -4.44 5.41 14.36
CA LEU A 53 -5.36 6.52 14.08
C LEU A 53 -4.63 7.82 13.77
N HIS A 54 -3.53 8.08 14.48
CA HIS A 54 -2.63 9.20 14.20
C HIS A 54 -1.98 9.04 12.82
N LEU A 55 -1.49 7.84 12.51
CA LEU A 55 -0.88 7.51 11.22
C LEU A 55 -1.85 7.76 10.05
N ILE A 56 -3.09 7.27 10.13
CA ILE A 56 -4.11 7.48 9.10
C ILE A 56 -4.42 8.97 8.93
N LYS A 57 -4.57 9.72 10.02
CA LYS A 57 -4.88 11.16 9.97
C LYS A 57 -3.75 11.98 9.34
N GLU A 58 -2.51 11.74 9.72
CA GLU A 58 -1.34 12.41 9.14
C GLU A 58 -1.19 12.09 7.65
N PHE A 59 -1.36 10.81 7.29
CA PHE A 59 -1.39 10.40 5.90
C PHE A 59 -2.48 11.14 5.10
N LEU A 60 -3.72 11.17 5.60
CA LEU A 60 -4.83 11.84 4.91
C LEU A 60 -4.61 13.36 4.77
N VAL A 61 -4.03 14.01 5.78
CA VAL A 61 -3.67 15.44 5.71
C VAL A 61 -2.64 15.70 4.63
N PHE A 62 -1.61 14.86 4.55
CA PHE A 62 -0.60 14.95 3.50
C PHE A 62 -1.21 14.70 2.12
N TRP A 63 -2.01 13.65 1.99
CA TRP A 63 -2.64 13.24 0.74
C TRP A 63 -3.56 14.33 0.17
N GLU A 64 -4.40 14.94 0.99
CA GLU A 64 -5.28 16.05 0.57
C GLU A 64 -4.52 17.27 0.02
N ARG A 65 -3.33 17.54 0.56
CA ARG A 65 -2.48 18.66 0.09
C ARG A 65 -1.71 18.32 -1.18
N ASN A 66 -1.52 17.04 -1.45
CA ASN A 66 -0.61 16.55 -2.48
C ASN A 66 -1.26 15.47 -3.35
N HIS A 67 -2.55 15.61 -3.68
CA HIS A 67 -3.22 14.59 -4.51
C HIS A 67 -2.40 14.28 -5.75
N PRO A 68 -2.05 13.01 -5.99
CA PRO A 68 -1.35 12.62 -7.20
C PRO A 68 -2.33 12.54 -8.38
N ASP A 69 -1.85 12.81 -9.59
CA ASP A 69 -2.61 12.52 -10.81
C ASP A 69 -2.67 11.00 -11.07
N VAL A 70 -1.60 10.29 -10.72
CA VAL A 70 -1.45 8.86 -10.96
C VAL A 70 -0.84 8.19 -9.72
N ILE A 71 -1.44 7.09 -9.29
CA ILE A 71 -0.85 6.14 -8.34
C ILE A 71 -0.48 4.85 -9.05
N THR A 72 0.61 4.27 -8.65
CA THR A 72 1.09 2.99 -9.16
C THR A 72 1.75 2.18 -8.06
N GLY A 73 1.80 0.88 -8.24
CA GLY A 73 2.47 -0.07 -7.38
C GLY A 73 2.27 -1.49 -7.90
N TRP A 74 2.70 -2.48 -7.16
CA TRP A 74 2.57 -3.88 -7.56
C TRP A 74 1.40 -4.54 -6.85
N ASN A 75 0.35 -4.89 -7.60
CA ASN A 75 -0.90 -5.47 -7.09
C ASN A 75 -1.67 -4.57 -6.11
N THR A 76 -1.46 -3.26 -6.23
CA THR A 76 -2.06 -2.26 -5.34
C THR A 76 -3.57 -2.12 -5.56
N GLU A 77 -4.07 -2.41 -6.77
CA GLU A 77 -5.50 -2.37 -7.09
C GLU A 77 -6.29 -3.43 -6.32
N PHE A 78 -5.68 -4.61 -6.08
CA PHE A 78 -6.36 -5.74 -5.43
C PHE A 78 -6.01 -5.90 -3.96
N PHE A 79 -5.02 -5.19 -3.45
CA PHE A 79 -4.59 -5.33 -2.07
C PHE A 79 -4.44 -3.99 -1.34
N ASP A 80 -3.44 -3.18 -1.69
CA ASP A 80 -3.06 -2.02 -0.88
C ASP A 80 -4.17 -0.97 -0.81
N ILE A 81 -4.76 -0.60 -1.95
CA ILE A 81 -5.81 0.42 -1.99
C ILE A 81 -7.11 -0.06 -1.33
N PRO A 82 -7.64 -1.27 -1.63
CA PRO A 82 -8.78 -1.79 -0.89
C PRO A 82 -8.54 -1.91 0.61
N TYR A 83 -7.35 -2.39 1.02
CA TYR A 83 -7.00 -2.49 2.42
C TYR A 83 -7.00 -1.12 3.11
N LEU A 84 -6.34 -0.14 2.51
CA LEU A 84 -6.28 1.23 3.04
C LEU A 84 -7.67 1.85 3.15
N CYS A 85 -8.49 1.75 2.08
CA CYS A 85 -9.85 2.31 2.10
C CYS A 85 -10.70 1.67 3.18
N ASN A 86 -10.73 0.33 3.23
CA ASN A 86 -11.51 -0.40 4.25
C ASN A 86 -10.99 -0.13 5.66
N ARG A 87 -9.68 0.03 5.84
CA ARG A 87 -9.12 0.36 7.14
C ARG A 87 -9.46 1.77 7.58
N ILE A 88 -9.43 2.75 6.67
CA ILE A 88 -9.91 4.11 6.96
C ILE A 88 -11.39 4.09 7.36
N ILE A 89 -12.23 3.37 6.64
CA ILE A 89 -13.66 3.21 6.97
C ILE A 89 -13.81 2.62 8.38
N ASN A 90 -13.13 1.53 8.68
CA ASN A 90 -13.21 0.83 9.96
C ASN A 90 -12.73 1.68 11.15
N ARG A 91 -11.76 2.56 10.95
CA ARG A 91 -11.13 3.35 12.02
C ARG A 91 -11.62 4.78 12.14
N CYS A 92 -12.01 5.39 11.02
CA CYS A 92 -12.31 6.81 10.95
C CYS A 92 -13.75 7.11 10.46
N GLY A 93 -14.40 6.13 9.81
CA GLY A 93 -15.73 6.28 9.24
C GLY A 93 -15.71 6.43 7.71
N GLU A 94 -16.85 6.16 7.09
CA GLU A 94 -16.99 6.08 5.63
C GLU A 94 -16.72 7.41 4.92
N ASP A 95 -17.01 8.53 5.55
CA ASP A 95 -16.79 9.84 4.93
C ASP A 95 -15.29 10.19 4.79
N GLU A 96 -14.43 9.63 5.60
CA GLU A 96 -12.98 9.95 5.58
C GLU A 96 -12.28 9.41 4.32
N ILE A 97 -12.77 8.34 3.70
CA ILE A 97 -12.19 7.87 2.42
C ILE A 97 -12.33 8.90 1.29
N LYS A 98 -13.34 9.78 1.35
CA LYS A 98 -13.56 10.83 0.36
C LYS A 98 -12.38 11.80 0.26
N ARG A 99 -11.57 11.89 1.31
CA ARG A 99 -10.35 12.70 1.35
C ARG A 99 -9.26 12.18 0.42
N LEU A 100 -9.33 10.92 0.00
CA LEU A 100 -8.43 10.36 -1.00
C LEU A 100 -8.66 10.96 -2.40
N SER A 101 -9.86 11.46 -2.68
CA SER A 101 -10.21 12.07 -3.96
C SER A 101 -10.14 13.61 -3.90
N PRO A 102 -9.50 14.28 -4.88
CA PRO A 102 -9.55 15.73 -5.01
C PRO A 102 -10.99 16.24 -5.21
N TRP A 103 -11.88 15.40 -5.73
CA TRP A 103 -13.29 15.72 -5.97
C TRP A 103 -14.22 15.21 -4.86
N LYS A 104 -13.65 14.68 -3.75
CA LYS A 104 -14.40 14.11 -2.63
C LYS A 104 -15.37 13.00 -3.05
N SER A 105 -15.00 12.26 -4.09
CA SER A 105 -15.79 11.17 -4.66
C SER A 105 -14.95 9.89 -4.74
N VAL A 106 -15.32 8.90 -3.93
CA VAL A 106 -14.74 7.55 -3.94
C VAL A 106 -15.89 6.58 -4.00
N SER A 107 -15.82 5.63 -4.91
CA SER A 107 -16.82 4.57 -5.05
C SER A 107 -16.16 3.20 -5.01
N SER A 108 -16.91 2.18 -4.62
CA SER A 108 -16.43 0.80 -4.68
C SER A 108 -17.23 0.00 -5.70
N ARG A 109 -16.58 -0.99 -6.30
CA ARG A 109 -17.17 -1.96 -7.23
C ARG A 109 -16.63 -3.35 -6.97
N ASN A 110 -17.46 -4.37 -7.23
CA ASN A 110 -17.04 -5.75 -7.15
C ASN A 110 -16.64 -6.28 -8.52
N VAL A 111 -15.49 -6.95 -8.59
CA VAL A 111 -14.97 -7.56 -9.81
C VAL A 111 -14.64 -9.01 -9.55
N PHE A 112 -15.14 -9.92 -10.41
CA PHE A 112 -14.74 -11.32 -10.36
C PHE A 112 -13.45 -11.52 -11.16
N LYS A 113 -12.35 -11.84 -10.48
CA LYS A 113 -11.03 -12.10 -11.08
C LYS A 113 -10.30 -13.16 -10.29
N MET A 114 -9.52 -13.99 -10.96
CA MET A 114 -8.74 -15.07 -10.33
C MET A 114 -9.59 -16.04 -9.47
N GLY A 115 -10.83 -16.32 -9.91
CA GLY A 115 -11.71 -17.29 -9.24
C GLY A 115 -12.43 -16.79 -7.99
N ARG A 116 -12.32 -15.49 -7.66
CA ARG A 116 -13.01 -14.88 -6.51
C ARG A 116 -13.50 -13.46 -6.81
N ASN A 117 -14.43 -12.99 -5.99
CA ASN A 117 -14.83 -11.58 -6.00
C ASN A 117 -13.77 -10.74 -5.29
N HIS A 118 -13.56 -9.53 -5.81
CA HIS A 118 -12.69 -8.52 -5.21
C HIS A 118 -13.44 -7.22 -5.15
N GLN A 119 -13.39 -6.55 -4.00
CA GLN A 119 -13.85 -5.17 -3.86
C GLN A 119 -12.71 -4.24 -4.28
N LEU A 120 -12.96 -3.41 -5.29
CA LEU A 120 -12.05 -2.39 -5.78
C LEU A 120 -12.59 -1.01 -5.47
N TYR A 121 -11.70 -0.02 -5.38
CA TYR A 121 -12.06 1.37 -5.13
C TYR A 121 -11.65 2.25 -6.31
N ASP A 122 -12.59 3.06 -6.77
CA ASP A 122 -12.37 4.07 -7.80
C ASP A 122 -12.28 5.45 -7.11
N ILE A 123 -11.07 6.02 -7.05
CA ILE A 123 -10.80 7.34 -6.46
C ILE A 123 -10.88 8.36 -7.58
N GLN A 124 -11.97 9.11 -7.64
CA GLN A 124 -12.19 10.07 -8.71
C GLN A 124 -11.15 11.19 -8.70
N GLY A 125 -10.56 11.44 -9.87
CA GLY A 125 -9.48 12.43 -10.04
C GLY A 125 -8.06 11.88 -9.82
N VAL A 126 -7.91 10.60 -9.46
CA VAL A 126 -6.63 9.91 -9.33
C VAL A 126 -6.64 8.68 -10.24
N ALA A 127 -5.77 8.63 -11.24
CA ALA A 127 -5.65 7.46 -12.09
C ALA A 127 -4.87 6.35 -11.35
N HIS A 128 -5.41 5.13 -11.35
CA HIS A 128 -4.74 3.97 -10.76
C HIS A 128 -4.17 3.10 -11.87
N LEU A 129 -2.86 3.02 -11.97
CA LEU A 129 -2.13 2.19 -12.94
C LEU A 129 -1.34 1.11 -12.20
N ASP A 130 -1.98 -0.04 -11.98
CA ASP A 130 -1.32 -1.17 -11.31
C ASP A 130 -0.21 -1.74 -12.19
N TYR A 131 1.02 -1.68 -11.71
CA TYR A 131 2.18 -2.14 -12.47
C TYR A 131 2.18 -3.66 -12.69
N PHE A 132 1.55 -4.42 -11.81
CA PHE A 132 1.34 -5.86 -12.01
C PHE A 132 0.52 -6.16 -13.27
N ASP A 133 -0.60 -5.45 -13.46
CA ASP A 133 -1.43 -5.63 -14.66
C ASP A 133 -0.74 -5.07 -15.92
N LEU A 134 -0.04 -3.94 -15.81
CA LEU A 134 0.75 -3.39 -16.91
C LEU A 134 1.85 -4.34 -17.34
N TYR A 135 2.60 -4.88 -16.39
CA TYR A 135 3.68 -5.83 -16.66
C TYR A 135 3.15 -7.07 -17.38
N ARG A 136 2.05 -7.66 -16.91
CA ARG A 136 1.42 -8.84 -17.54
C ARG A 136 0.92 -8.59 -18.96
N LYS A 137 0.44 -7.39 -19.24
CA LYS A 137 -0.14 -7.03 -20.55
C LYS A 137 0.92 -6.68 -21.58
N PHE A 138 2.02 -6.09 -21.16
CA PHE A 138 3.00 -5.49 -22.06
C PHE A 138 4.34 -6.22 -22.12
N THR A 139 4.57 -7.26 -21.31
CA THR A 139 5.72 -8.16 -21.47
C THR A 139 5.40 -9.26 -22.46
N TYR A 140 6.32 -9.46 -23.42
CA TYR A 140 6.14 -10.47 -24.49
C TYR A 140 6.33 -11.90 -23.98
N THR A 141 7.10 -12.10 -22.93
CA THR A 141 7.41 -13.42 -22.39
C THR A 141 6.60 -13.68 -21.13
N ALA A 142 5.82 -14.76 -21.14
CA ALA A 142 5.13 -15.20 -19.94
C ALA A 142 6.14 -15.62 -18.86
N GLN A 143 5.87 -15.22 -17.64
CA GLN A 143 6.70 -15.54 -16.48
C GLN A 143 6.14 -16.76 -15.73
N GLU A 144 7.02 -17.56 -15.12
CA GLU A 144 6.62 -18.70 -14.27
C GLU A 144 5.87 -18.23 -13.04
N SER A 145 6.20 -17.05 -12.52
CA SER A 145 5.55 -16.43 -11.39
C SER A 145 5.51 -14.91 -11.56
N TYR A 146 4.37 -14.30 -11.19
CA TYR A 146 4.20 -12.85 -11.17
C TYR A 146 4.31 -12.27 -9.75
N ARG A 147 4.90 -12.99 -8.80
CA ARG A 147 5.26 -12.44 -7.49
C ARG A 147 6.33 -11.37 -7.65
N LEU A 148 6.20 -10.28 -6.91
CA LEU A 148 7.15 -9.15 -7.00
C LEU A 148 8.60 -9.58 -6.84
N ASP A 149 8.90 -10.48 -5.89
CA ASP A 149 10.23 -11.01 -5.66
C ASP A 149 10.81 -11.74 -6.89
N HIS A 150 9.97 -12.55 -7.58
CA HIS A 150 10.40 -13.26 -8.80
C HIS A 150 10.66 -12.27 -9.95
N ILE A 151 9.74 -11.32 -10.15
CA ILE A 151 9.88 -10.33 -11.23
C ILE A 151 11.07 -9.40 -10.98
N ALA A 152 11.28 -8.97 -9.72
CA ALA A 152 12.45 -8.18 -9.37
C ALA A 152 13.76 -8.94 -9.66
N TYR A 153 13.79 -10.23 -9.38
CA TYR A 153 14.95 -11.06 -9.72
C TYR A 153 15.16 -11.19 -11.23
N VAL A 154 14.10 -11.41 -11.99
CA VAL A 154 14.20 -11.56 -13.47
C VAL A 154 14.64 -10.26 -14.14
N GLU A 155 14.08 -9.13 -13.72
CA GLU A 155 14.31 -7.83 -14.37
C GLU A 155 15.52 -7.08 -13.83
N LEU A 156 15.82 -7.19 -12.55
CA LEU A 156 16.81 -6.37 -11.86
C LEU A 156 17.94 -7.19 -11.22
N GLY A 157 17.80 -8.51 -11.12
CA GLY A 157 18.71 -9.36 -10.37
C GLY A 157 18.57 -9.24 -8.85
N GLU A 158 17.55 -8.53 -8.37
CA GLU A 158 17.33 -8.25 -6.96
C GLU A 158 16.29 -9.19 -6.36
N ARG A 159 16.43 -9.51 -5.09
CA ARG A 159 15.46 -10.28 -4.30
C ARG A 159 15.11 -9.53 -3.02
N LYS A 160 14.00 -9.91 -2.42
CA LYS A 160 13.67 -9.45 -1.06
C LYS A 160 14.72 -9.96 -0.08
N ASP A 161 15.05 -9.12 0.89
CA ASP A 161 15.85 -9.56 2.03
C ASP A 161 15.11 -10.68 2.78
N GLY A 162 15.86 -11.70 3.17
CA GLY A 162 15.31 -12.81 3.94
C GLY A 162 14.88 -12.33 5.32
N ASN A 163 13.74 -12.79 5.80
CA ASN A 163 13.35 -12.58 7.19
C ASN A 163 14.34 -13.33 8.09
N PRO A 164 15.13 -12.64 8.95
CA PRO A 164 16.08 -13.29 9.86
C PRO A 164 15.40 -13.99 11.05
N TYR A 165 14.09 -13.79 11.24
CA TYR A 165 13.31 -14.34 12.34
C TYR A 165 12.27 -15.34 11.82
N GLU A 166 11.73 -16.17 12.72
CA GLU A 166 10.68 -17.15 12.34
C GLU A 166 9.37 -16.47 11.93
N THR A 167 9.04 -15.33 12.54
CA THR A 167 7.82 -14.59 12.25
C THR A 167 8.10 -13.11 11.92
N PHE A 168 7.20 -12.48 11.17
CA PHE A 168 7.25 -11.02 10.96
C PHE A 168 7.05 -10.23 12.26
N ARG A 169 6.37 -10.82 13.25
CA ARG A 169 6.21 -10.23 14.56
C ARG A 169 7.55 -10.09 15.27
N ASP A 170 8.31 -11.17 15.29
CA ASP A 170 9.62 -11.18 15.95
C ASP A 170 10.57 -10.21 15.27
N TRP A 171 10.52 -10.14 13.93
CA TRP A 171 11.29 -9.16 13.18
C TRP A 171 10.91 -7.73 13.57
N TYR A 172 9.63 -7.40 13.50
CA TYR A 172 9.15 -6.07 13.89
C TYR A 172 9.47 -5.68 15.34
N THR A 173 9.45 -6.66 16.26
CA THR A 173 9.68 -6.40 17.69
C THR A 173 11.16 -6.23 18.04
N ASN A 174 12.07 -6.89 17.29
CA ASN A 174 13.48 -6.96 17.66
C ASN A 174 14.39 -6.06 16.81
N ASP A 175 14.02 -5.74 15.56
CA ASP A 175 14.85 -4.97 14.63
C ASP A 175 14.25 -3.61 14.24
N TYR A 176 13.09 -3.27 14.77
CA TYR A 176 12.42 -2.02 14.46
C TYR A 176 12.82 -0.90 15.41
#